data_c1dc2186b108fa3344eff5c8c12c3a7e
#
_entry.id   c1dc2186b108fa3344eff5c8c12c3a7e
#
_cell.length_a   1.000
_cell.length_b   1.000
_cell.length_c   1.000
_cell.angle_alpha   90.00
_cell.angle_beta   90.00
_cell.angle_gamma   90.00
#
_symmetry.space_group_name_H-M   'P 1'
#
loop_
_entity.id
_entity.type
_entity.pdbx_description
1 polymer ?
#
loop_
_entity_poly.entity_id
_entity_poly.type
_entity_poly.pdbx_seq_one_letter_code
_entity_poly.pdbx_strand_id
1 'polypeptide(L)' 'MKQYWERLRELREDRDLKQADIATLLGTTQQVYSRYENGKNEMPVHHIITLCKFYMVSADYILGIE' A
#
# COMPACT_ATOMS: atom_id res chain seq x y z
N MET A 1 -0.42 15.59 -8.65
CA MET A 1 0.55 14.50 -8.42
C MET A 1 -0.03 13.54 -7.40
N LYS A 2 0.03 12.24 -7.70
CA LYS A 2 -0.54 11.24 -6.80
C LYS A 2 0.36 11.00 -5.60
N GLN A 3 -0.27 10.83 -4.45
CA GLN A 3 0.43 10.45 -3.23
C GLN A 3 0.71 8.94 -3.26
N TYR A 4 1.70 8.49 -2.48
CA TYR A 4 2.06 7.08 -2.48
C TYR A 4 0.89 6.18 -2.06
N TRP A 5 0.05 6.63 -1.15
CA TRP A 5 -1.09 5.81 -0.70
C TRP A 5 -2.15 5.67 -1.78
N GLU A 6 -2.27 6.65 -2.68
CA GLU A 6 -3.19 6.55 -3.81
C GLU A 6 -2.69 5.52 -4.82
N ARG A 7 -1.37 5.46 -5.05
CA ARG A 7 -0.78 4.44 -5.93
C ARG A 7 -0.97 3.04 -5.35
N LEU A 8 -0.84 2.89 -4.03
CA LEU A 8 -1.08 1.61 -3.37
C LEU A 8 -2.53 1.16 -3.52
N ARG A 9 -3.47 2.10 -3.41
CA ARG A 9 -4.89 1.78 -3.63
C ARG A 9 -5.11 1.30 -5.06
N GLU A 10 -4.55 1.98 -6.04
CA GLU A 10 -4.69 1.60 -7.43
C GLU A 10 -4.14 0.21 -7.70
N LEU A 11 -2.97 -0.09 -7.16
CA LEU A 11 -2.38 -1.42 -7.30
C LEU A 11 -3.28 -2.50 -6.72
N ARG A 12 -3.86 -2.22 -5.56
CA ARG A 12 -4.78 -3.14 -4.90
C ARG A 12 -6.04 -3.36 -5.74
N GLU A 13 -6.65 -2.27 -6.18
CA GLU A 13 -7.89 -2.34 -6.96
C GLU A 13 -7.67 -3.01 -8.32
N ASP A 14 -6.54 -2.76 -8.95
CA ASP A 14 -6.20 -3.39 -10.23
C ASP A 14 -6.14 -4.91 -10.14
N ARG A 15 -5.91 -5.44 -8.95
CA ARG A 15 -5.85 -6.88 -8.71
C ARG A 15 -7.10 -7.43 -8.04
N ASP A 16 -8.16 -6.60 -7.97
CA ASP A 16 -9.43 -6.99 -7.34
C ASP A 16 -9.26 -7.47 -5.90
N LEU A 17 -8.33 -6.87 -5.17
CA LEU A 17 -8.08 -7.21 -3.78
C LEU A 17 -8.79 -6.24 -2.86
N LYS A 18 -9.17 -6.73 -1.68
CA LYS A 18 -9.81 -5.91 -0.66
C LYS A 18 -8.77 -5.39 0.34
N GLN A 19 -9.12 -4.32 1.04
CA GLN A 19 -8.26 -3.81 2.11
C GLN A 19 -7.94 -4.88 3.15
N ALA A 20 -8.92 -5.72 3.47
CA ALA A 20 -8.72 -6.80 4.44
C ALA A 20 -7.65 -7.79 3.98
N ASP A 21 -7.56 -8.05 2.68
CA ASP A 21 -6.55 -8.95 2.14
C ASP A 21 -5.15 -8.41 2.37
N ILE A 22 -4.97 -7.12 2.12
CA ILE A 22 -3.67 -6.49 2.30
C ILE A 22 -3.34 -6.35 3.79
N ALA A 23 -4.33 -6.04 4.61
CA ALA A 23 -4.13 -5.97 6.05
C ALA A 23 -3.61 -7.31 6.60
N THR A 24 -4.18 -8.42 6.14
CA THR A 24 -3.72 -9.76 6.52
C THR A 24 -2.28 -9.99 6.09
N LEU A 25 -1.96 -9.61 4.86
CA LEU A 25 -0.59 -9.74 4.33
C LEU A 25 0.41 -8.98 5.20
N LEU A 26 0.04 -7.79 5.65
CA LEU A 26 0.92 -6.94 6.44
C LEU A 26 0.90 -7.27 7.95
N GLY A 27 0.02 -8.18 8.36
CA GLY A 27 -0.10 -8.52 9.77
C GLY A 27 -0.74 -7.45 10.63
N THR A 28 -1.63 -6.65 10.05
CA THR A 28 -2.32 -5.57 10.74
C THR A 28 -3.84 -5.71 10.55
N THR A 29 -4.60 -4.75 11.06
CA THR A 29 -6.06 -4.76 10.92
C THR A 29 -6.49 -3.96 9.70
N GLN A 30 -7.71 -4.24 9.23
CA GLN A 30 -8.27 -3.47 8.12
C GLN A 30 -8.38 -1.98 8.47
N GLN A 31 -8.74 -1.67 9.72
CA GLN A 31 -8.87 -0.28 10.14
C GLN A 31 -7.53 0.47 10.04
N VAL A 32 -6.46 -0.16 10.49
CA VAL A 32 -5.12 0.43 10.40
C VAL A 32 -4.71 0.58 8.94
N TYR A 33 -4.91 -0.47 8.13
CA TYR A 33 -4.55 -0.39 6.72
C TYR A 33 -5.34 0.69 5.99
N SER A 34 -6.64 0.83 6.32
CA SER A 34 -7.48 1.87 5.73
C SER A 34 -6.90 3.26 5.97
N ARG A 35 -6.34 3.50 7.16
CA ARG A 35 -5.70 4.78 7.47
C ARG A 35 -4.46 5.02 6.62
N TYR A 36 -3.72 3.97 6.29
CA TYR A 36 -2.59 4.10 5.37
C TYR A 36 -3.09 4.54 3.99
N GLU A 37 -4.12 3.89 3.46
CA GLU A 37 -4.65 4.22 2.13
C GLU A 37 -5.32 5.59 2.06
N ASN A 38 -5.74 6.13 3.18
CA ASN A 38 -6.37 7.44 3.24
C ASN A 38 -5.38 8.56 3.58
N GLY A 39 -4.11 8.22 3.76
CA GLY A 39 -3.09 9.21 4.08
C GLY A 39 -3.14 9.73 5.50
N LYS A 40 -3.93 9.10 6.38
CA LYS A 40 -4.06 9.53 7.78
C LYS A 40 -2.89 9.09 8.63
N ASN A 41 -2.32 7.92 8.34
CA ASN A 41 -1.15 7.40 9.02
C ASN A 41 -0.07 7.12 8.00
N GLU A 42 1.15 7.47 8.33
CA GLU A 42 2.29 7.17 7.46
C GLU A 42 2.59 5.68 7.53
N MET A 43 2.78 5.06 6.34
CA MET A 43 3.07 3.64 6.28
C MET A 43 4.52 3.36 6.67
N PRO A 44 4.76 2.43 7.58
CA PRO A 44 6.14 2.04 7.92
C PRO A 44 6.89 1.49 6.70
N VAL A 45 8.19 1.74 6.67
CA VAL A 45 9.03 1.32 5.54
C VAL A 45 8.95 -0.19 5.30
N HIS A 46 8.91 -1.00 6.37
CA HIS A 46 8.86 -2.46 6.19
C HIS A 46 7.58 -2.93 5.50
N HIS A 47 6.48 -2.21 5.64
CA HIS A 47 5.25 -2.51 4.89
C HIS A 47 5.41 -2.12 3.43
N ILE A 48 6.08 -1.00 3.16
CA ILE A 48 6.33 -0.60 1.77
C ILE A 48 7.18 -1.66 1.07
N ILE A 49 8.21 -2.16 1.74
CA ILE A 49 9.06 -3.23 1.18
C ILE A 49 8.22 -4.47 0.87
N THR A 50 7.37 -4.88 1.80
CA THR A 50 6.50 -6.04 1.60
C THR A 50 5.59 -5.85 0.39
N LEU A 51 5.00 -4.66 0.25
CA LEU A 51 4.09 -4.37 -0.86
C LEU A 51 4.83 -4.27 -2.19
N CYS A 52 6.05 -3.74 -2.21
CA CYS A 52 6.88 -3.73 -3.42
C CYS A 52 7.07 -5.16 -3.93
N LYS A 53 7.41 -6.07 -3.03
CA LYS A 53 7.62 -7.48 -3.39
C LYS A 53 6.32 -8.14 -3.81
N PHE A 54 5.23 -7.86 -3.10
CA PHE A 54 3.93 -8.47 -3.40
C PHE A 54 3.39 -8.02 -4.75
N TYR A 55 3.45 -6.72 -5.02
CA TYR A 55 2.95 -6.17 -6.29
C TYR A 55 3.99 -6.24 -7.41
N MET A 56 5.22 -6.62 -7.10
CA MET A 56 6.33 -6.70 -8.05
C MET A 56 6.58 -5.36 -8.74
N VAL A 57 6.63 -4.31 -7.94
CA VAL A 57 6.93 -2.96 -8.40
C VAL A 57 8.08 -2.39 -7.57
N SER A 58 8.72 -1.34 -8.08
CA SER A 58 9.80 -0.68 -7.36
C SER A 58 9.26 0.25 -6.27
N ALA A 59 10.07 0.51 -5.26
CA ALA A 59 9.75 1.52 -4.26
C ALA A 59 9.67 2.90 -4.91
N ASP A 60 10.51 3.17 -5.91
CA ASP A 60 10.46 4.44 -6.65
C ASP A 60 9.09 4.67 -7.25
N TYR A 61 8.49 3.63 -7.82
CA TYR A 61 7.15 3.74 -8.40
C TYR A 61 6.11 4.07 -7.33
N ILE A 62 6.12 3.31 -6.22
CA ILE A 62 5.14 3.52 -5.14
C ILE A 62 5.31 4.91 -4.55
N LEU A 63 6.55 5.31 -4.27
CA LEU A 63 6.83 6.58 -3.60
C LEU A 63 6.78 7.79 -4.54
N GLY A 64 6.74 7.54 -5.85
CA GLY A 64 6.65 8.63 -6.83
C GLY A 64 7.91 9.44 -6.97
N ILE A 65 9.07 8.82 -6.79
CA ILE A 65 10.38 9.50 -6.83
C ILE A 65 11.23 9.06 -8.03
N GLU A 66 10.61 8.40 -8.98
CA GLU A 66 11.32 8.01 -10.21
C GLU A 66 11.46 9.17 -11.19
#